data_5afe15fde0d5dc6e3003d0e61b4088e8
#
_entry.id   5afe15fde0d5dc6e3003d0e61b4088e8
#
_cell.length_a   1.000
_cell.length_b   1.000
_cell.length_c   1.000
_cell.angle_alpha   90.00
_cell.angle_beta   90.00
_cell.angle_gamma   90.00
#
_symmetry.space_group_name_H-M   'P 1'
#
loop_
_entity.id
_entity.type
_entity.pdbx_description
1 polymer ?
#
loop_
_entity_poly.entity_id
_entity_poly.type
_entity_poly.pdbx_seq_one_letter_code
_entity_poly.pdbx_strand_id
1 'polypeptide(L)'
;MYMRTRYFIAGILLLALFAGCSSDSGEGDAPGGGSGDLYGYVRDASGSAIEGVVVSDGYTCTVTGADGRYAMQRHPNAYYVYYSTPADCKVEVDPSTGLPLFYQKIRKSQPQYDFTLTRQAEETKFRMLAIGDPQVTTTAQVYRFETETVADINSYVAAQTDGLPTYAITLGDIVGNKWELYPDMVKAMARSKTSVPVFQTIGNHDHEFPQVTDLSAQRRYEASFGPVNYSFTRGDVHFVSMDDIIHKATGSDAYTSGFLDWQFEWLKQDLSYVPRTCAVVLCVHIPFRGGFNGAGETYFDEVLELLAQFDRAWIFSAHTHNNKTNYTHTVGSKKIREYILGTSCGAWWHGTVCTDGAPNGYGVFEYDGTSLTNMIYKPTRYDETFQIRLYNGEDVFTGGTAKSWKFDLQQPKNRLMANVWNADDTWTIEVYENGVKTGDMAKKSMIDPWSSAYFCGFCGLK
;
A
#
# COMPACT_ATOMS: atom_id res chain seq x y z
N MET A 1 32.29 13.77 -29.76
CA MET A 1 31.93 15.17 -30.01
C MET A 1 30.82 15.18 -31.04
N TYR A 2 29.57 15.09 -30.59
CA TYR A 2 28.40 15.26 -31.43
C TYR A 2 27.43 16.20 -30.71
N MET A 3 27.30 17.41 -31.24
CA MET A 3 26.33 18.43 -30.83
C MET A 3 24.96 18.04 -31.38
N ARG A 4 23.92 17.99 -30.52
CA ARG A 4 22.52 18.00 -30.95
C ARG A 4 21.90 19.35 -30.67
N THR A 5 21.53 19.99 -31.76
CA THR A 5 20.85 21.30 -31.83
C THR A 5 19.39 21.14 -31.41
N ARG A 6 18.96 21.95 -30.44
CA ARG A 6 17.55 22.06 -30.03
C ARG A 6 16.89 23.16 -30.86
N TYR A 7 15.79 22.85 -31.52
CA TYR A 7 14.92 23.84 -32.15
C TYR A 7 13.82 24.26 -31.19
N PHE A 8 13.75 25.56 -30.91
CA PHE A 8 12.60 26.20 -30.28
C PHE A 8 11.59 26.54 -31.37
N ILE A 9 10.33 26.07 -31.26
CA ILE A 9 9.20 26.54 -32.06
C ILE A 9 8.33 27.40 -31.18
N ALA A 10 8.32 28.72 -31.48
CA ALA A 10 7.40 29.67 -30.89
C ALA A 10 6.07 29.60 -31.66
N GLY A 11 5.00 29.17 -30.98
CA GLY A 11 3.66 29.18 -31.55
C GLY A 11 2.97 30.54 -31.29
N ILE A 12 2.60 31.20 -32.36
CA ILE A 12 1.84 32.45 -32.36
C ILE A 12 0.37 32.14 -32.17
N LEU A 13 -0.26 32.79 -31.14
CA LEU A 13 -1.69 32.73 -30.88
C LEU A 13 -2.41 33.66 -31.88
N LEU A 14 -3.24 33.12 -32.76
CA LEU A 14 -4.18 33.91 -33.58
C LEU A 14 -5.57 33.81 -32.96
N LEU A 15 -6.06 34.93 -32.42
CA LEU A 15 -7.46 35.08 -32.06
C LEU A 15 -8.27 35.35 -33.33
N ALA A 16 -9.22 34.46 -33.64
CA ALA A 16 -10.27 34.75 -34.63
C ALA A 16 -11.61 34.88 -33.90
N LEU A 17 -12.12 36.11 -33.89
CA LEU A 17 -13.50 36.44 -33.50
C LEU A 17 -14.44 36.07 -34.65
N PHE A 18 -15.35 35.09 -34.43
CA PHE A 18 -16.53 34.95 -35.27
C PHE A 18 -17.79 35.15 -34.41
N ALA A 19 -18.46 36.25 -34.67
CA ALA A 19 -19.82 36.47 -34.21
C ALA A 19 -20.77 35.78 -35.21
N GLY A 20 -21.55 34.83 -34.69
CA GLY A 20 -22.65 34.20 -35.43
C GLY A 20 -23.75 33.85 -34.45
N CYS A 21 -24.82 34.65 -34.42
CA CYS A 21 -26.05 34.32 -33.72
C CYS A 21 -26.77 33.17 -34.43
N SER A 22 -27.03 32.08 -33.74
CA SER A 22 -28.21 31.26 -33.96
C SER A 22 -28.69 30.72 -32.59
N SER A 23 -29.94 31.07 -32.30
CA SER A 23 -30.72 30.58 -31.18
C SER A 23 -30.93 29.07 -31.34
N ASP A 24 -30.29 28.29 -30.48
CA ASP A 24 -30.74 26.93 -30.20
C ASP A 24 -30.64 26.70 -28.67
N SER A 25 -31.75 26.33 -28.07
CA SER A 25 -31.92 26.06 -26.66
C SER A 25 -31.25 24.70 -26.35
N GLY A 26 -29.94 24.74 -26.14
CA GLY A 26 -29.19 23.59 -25.63
C GLY A 26 -29.04 23.77 -24.11
N GLU A 27 -29.62 22.84 -23.37
CA GLU A 27 -29.33 22.63 -21.95
C GLU A 27 -27.83 22.48 -21.81
N GLY A 28 -27.21 23.35 -21.01
CA GLY A 28 -25.78 23.27 -20.70
C GLY A 28 -25.50 21.97 -19.96
N ASP A 29 -24.68 21.11 -20.56
CA ASP A 29 -24.13 19.94 -19.90
C ASP A 29 -23.36 20.38 -18.66
N ALA A 30 -23.92 20.13 -17.48
CA ALA A 30 -23.20 20.20 -16.23
C ALA A 30 -22.04 19.18 -16.23
N PRO A 31 -20.87 19.47 -15.64
CA PRO A 31 -19.79 18.50 -15.51
C PRO A 31 -20.31 17.27 -14.78
N GLY A 32 -20.30 16.09 -15.43
CA GLY A 32 -20.82 14.84 -14.90
C GLY A 32 -21.90 14.15 -15.78
N GLY A 33 -22.43 14.84 -16.80
CA GLY A 33 -23.47 14.35 -17.69
C GLY A 33 -22.98 13.62 -18.97
N GLY A 34 -21.80 12.98 -18.97
CA GLY A 34 -21.29 12.25 -20.14
C GLY A 34 -22.22 11.15 -20.62
N SER A 35 -22.26 10.93 -21.96
CA SER A 35 -22.90 9.75 -22.54
C SER A 35 -21.94 8.58 -22.46
N GLY A 36 -22.40 7.44 -21.91
CA GLY A 36 -21.58 6.23 -21.82
C GLY A 36 -22.47 4.99 -21.70
N ASP A 37 -21.91 3.86 -22.00
CA ASP A 37 -22.60 2.56 -21.85
C ASP A 37 -22.44 1.94 -20.45
N LEU A 38 -21.71 2.63 -19.55
CA LEU A 38 -21.62 2.35 -18.11
C LEU A 38 -21.94 3.64 -17.34
N TYR A 39 -22.98 3.58 -16.50
CA TYR A 39 -23.44 4.73 -15.72
C TYR A 39 -24.09 4.29 -14.40
N GLY A 40 -24.38 5.24 -13.54
CA GLY A 40 -25.09 5.01 -12.29
C GLY A 40 -25.21 6.28 -11.46
N TYR A 41 -25.65 6.11 -10.23
CA TYR A 41 -25.82 7.18 -9.26
C TYR A 41 -25.11 6.84 -7.96
N VAL A 42 -24.49 7.85 -7.37
CA VAL A 42 -23.97 7.78 -6.01
C VAL A 42 -24.87 8.63 -5.11
N ARG A 43 -25.45 7.99 -4.10
CA ARG A 43 -26.43 8.61 -3.18
C ARG A 43 -26.08 8.26 -1.75
N ASP A 44 -26.53 9.07 -0.82
CA ASP A 44 -26.48 8.70 0.60
C ASP A 44 -27.66 7.78 0.98
N ALA A 45 -27.67 7.31 2.24
CA ALA A 45 -28.69 6.43 2.75
C ALA A 45 -30.10 7.06 2.78
N SER A 46 -30.21 8.40 2.69
CA SER A 46 -31.48 9.12 2.57
C SER A 46 -31.98 9.23 1.12
N GLY A 47 -31.16 8.81 0.15
CA GLY A 47 -31.41 8.95 -1.29
C GLY A 47 -30.92 10.29 -1.89
N SER A 48 -30.29 11.15 -1.08
CA SER A 48 -29.73 12.41 -1.56
C SER A 48 -28.49 12.18 -2.43
N ALA A 49 -28.36 12.95 -3.50
CA ALA A 49 -27.21 12.87 -4.41
C ALA A 49 -25.90 13.20 -3.70
N ILE A 50 -24.82 12.52 -4.09
CA ILE A 50 -23.46 12.84 -3.66
C ILE A 50 -22.67 13.28 -4.89
N GLU A 51 -22.40 14.58 -4.97
CA GLU A 51 -21.56 15.21 -6.00
C GLU A 51 -20.08 14.99 -5.70
N GLY A 52 -19.23 14.96 -6.73
CA GLY A 52 -17.78 14.97 -6.60
C GLY A 52 -17.16 13.60 -6.26
N VAL A 53 -17.92 12.52 -6.28
CA VAL A 53 -17.37 11.17 -6.06
C VAL A 53 -16.69 10.67 -7.32
N VAL A 54 -15.42 10.34 -7.25
CA VAL A 54 -14.68 9.71 -8.36
C VAL A 54 -15.12 8.26 -8.50
N VAL A 55 -15.50 7.89 -9.73
CA VAL A 55 -15.91 6.51 -10.09
C VAL A 55 -15.02 6.04 -11.24
N SER A 56 -14.62 4.78 -11.21
CA SER A 56 -13.72 4.18 -12.19
C SER A 56 -14.19 2.79 -12.63
N ASP A 57 -13.79 2.39 -13.82
CA ASP A 57 -13.90 1.01 -14.32
C ASP A 57 -12.54 0.27 -14.32
N GLY A 58 -11.51 0.90 -13.71
CA GLY A 58 -10.14 0.41 -13.65
C GLY A 58 -9.24 0.93 -14.78
N TYR A 59 -9.81 1.63 -15.77
CA TYR A 59 -9.11 2.21 -16.91
C TYR A 59 -9.43 3.70 -17.08
N THR A 60 -10.65 4.07 -16.80
CA THR A 60 -11.15 5.45 -16.92
C THR A 60 -11.71 5.90 -15.59
N CYS A 61 -11.45 7.15 -15.22
CA CYS A 61 -12.07 7.81 -14.07
C CYS A 61 -13.05 8.88 -14.55
N THR A 62 -14.16 9.01 -13.84
CA THR A 62 -15.14 10.09 -13.98
C THR A 62 -15.58 10.56 -12.60
N VAL A 63 -16.36 11.63 -12.54
CA VAL A 63 -16.83 12.20 -11.27
C VAL A 63 -18.35 12.37 -11.31
N THR A 64 -19.03 12.21 -10.18
CA THR A 64 -20.47 12.43 -10.08
C THR A 64 -20.81 13.92 -10.16
N GLY A 65 -21.87 14.23 -10.92
CA GLY A 65 -22.44 15.58 -10.99
C GLY A 65 -23.34 15.89 -9.78
N ALA A 66 -23.96 17.09 -9.80
CA ALA A 66 -24.82 17.58 -8.72
C ALA A 66 -26.07 16.70 -8.46
N ASP A 67 -26.49 15.91 -9.44
CA ASP A 67 -27.57 14.91 -9.31
C ASP A 67 -27.07 13.54 -8.79
N GLY A 68 -25.77 13.43 -8.53
CA GLY A 68 -25.09 12.22 -8.14
C GLY A 68 -24.82 11.24 -9.29
N ARG A 69 -25.13 11.62 -10.53
CA ARG A 69 -24.97 10.76 -11.71
C ARG A 69 -23.51 10.77 -12.17
N TYR A 70 -23.04 9.59 -12.57
CA TYR A 70 -21.79 9.42 -13.33
C TYR A 70 -22.06 8.62 -14.61
N ALA A 71 -21.23 8.80 -15.64
CA ALA A 71 -21.24 7.99 -16.85
C ALA A 71 -19.86 7.96 -17.48
N MET A 72 -19.52 6.82 -18.09
CA MET A 72 -18.29 6.63 -18.83
C MET A 72 -18.48 5.61 -19.97
N GLN A 73 -17.60 5.62 -20.94
CA GLN A 73 -17.50 4.54 -21.90
C GLN A 73 -16.75 3.38 -21.25
N ARG A 74 -17.41 2.23 -21.11
CA ARG A 74 -16.81 1.05 -20.47
C ARG A 74 -15.61 0.53 -21.27
N HIS A 75 -14.49 0.32 -20.57
CA HIS A 75 -13.34 -0.34 -21.20
C HIS A 75 -13.62 -1.85 -21.43
N PRO A 76 -13.20 -2.44 -22.56
CA PRO A 76 -13.46 -3.85 -22.87
C PRO A 76 -12.95 -4.86 -21.84
N ASN A 77 -11.85 -4.52 -21.15
CA ASN A 77 -11.24 -5.35 -20.11
C ASN A 77 -11.73 -5.03 -18.71
N ALA A 78 -12.61 -4.04 -18.53
CA ALA A 78 -13.14 -3.65 -17.23
C ALA A 78 -13.87 -4.82 -16.54
N TYR A 79 -13.48 -5.12 -15.31
CA TYR A 79 -14.04 -6.22 -14.54
C TYR A 79 -14.91 -5.75 -13.38
N TYR A 80 -14.57 -4.59 -12.82
CA TYR A 80 -15.32 -3.90 -11.77
C TYR A 80 -15.63 -2.47 -12.18
N VAL A 81 -16.71 -1.93 -11.62
CA VAL A 81 -16.93 -0.50 -11.45
C VAL A 81 -16.87 -0.20 -9.96
N TYR A 82 -16.19 0.87 -9.58
CA TYR A 82 -15.93 1.20 -8.18
C TYR A 82 -15.81 2.71 -7.97
N TYR A 83 -15.98 3.14 -6.74
CA TYR A 83 -15.78 4.54 -6.35
C TYR A 83 -14.55 4.67 -5.45
N SER A 84 -13.85 5.80 -5.56
CA SER A 84 -12.89 6.23 -4.55
C SER A 84 -13.65 6.70 -3.32
N THR A 85 -13.49 6.03 -2.17
CA THR A 85 -14.24 6.34 -0.95
C THR A 85 -13.90 7.76 -0.48
N PRO A 86 -14.86 8.71 -0.43
CA PRO A 86 -14.61 10.08 0.00
C PRO A 86 -14.28 10.17 1.51
N ALA A 87 -13.59 11.23 1.91
CA ALA A 87 -13.21 11.48 3.30
C ALA A 87 -14.44 11.63 4.23
N ASP A 88 -15.51 12.24 3.72
CA ASP A 88 -16.77 12.50 4.43
C ASP A 88 -17.78 11.33 4.37
N CYS A 89 -17.30 10.15 3.94
CA CYS A 89 -18.11 8.93 3.90
C CYS A 89 -17.42 7.81 4.70
N LYS A 90 -18.23 6.96 5.33
CA LYS A 90 -17.73 5.74 6.00
C LYS A 90 -17.13 4.79 4.99
N VAL A 91 -16.18 3.98 5.43
CA VAL A 91 -15.78 2.78 4.70
C VAL A 91 -16.91 1.76 4.84
N GLU A 92 -17.64 1.55 3.76
CA GLU A 92 -18.67 0.51 3.72
C GLU A 92 -18.02 -0.87 3.79
N VAL A 93 -18.72 -1.83 4.37
CA VAL A 93 -18.22 -3.19 4.57
C VAL A 93 -19.22 -4.18 4.00
N ASP A 94 -18.75 -5.10 3.17
CA ASP A 94 -19.55 -6.19 2.63
C ASP A 94 -20.03 -7.10 3.77
N PRO A 95 -21.34 -7.28 3.96
CA PRO A 95 -21.85 -8.06 5.08
C PRO A 95 -21.54 -9.56 4.98
N SER A 96 -21.16 -10.06 3.80
CA SER A 96 -20.83 -11.48 3.58
C SER A 96 -19.37 -11.79 3.79
N THR A 97 -18.47 -10.87 3.36
CA THR A 97 -17.02 -11.04 3.45
C THR A 97 -16.40 -10.29 4.63
N GLY A 98 -17.04 -9.21 5.10
CA GLY A 98 -16.51 -8.34 6.13
C GLY A 98 -15.36 -7.45 5.67
N LEU A 99 -15.06 -7.39 4.38
CA LEU A 99 -14.04 -6.53 3.77
C LEU A 99 -14.64 -5.21 3.28
N PRO A 100 -13.81 -4.15 3.06
CA PRO A 100 -14.28 -2.91 2.47
C PRO A 100 -15.03 -3.13 1.16
N LEU A 101 -16.21 -2.53 1.03
CA LEU A 101 -17.09 -2.64 -0.13
C LEU A 101 -17.19 -1.28 -0.82
N PHE A 102 -16.52 -1.15 -1.95
CA PHE A 102 -16.52 0.07 -2.76
C PHE A 102 -16.68 -0.24 -4.27
N TYR A 103 -16.93 -1.49 -4.63
CA TYR A 103 -16.96 -1.97 -6.01
C TYR A 103 -18.13 -2.90 -6.29
N GLN A 104 -18.50 -2.98 -7.57
CA GLN A 104 -19.45 -3.95 -8.10
C GLN A 104 -18.88 -4.63 -9.33
N LYS A 105 -19.10 -5.94 -9.45
CA LYS A 105 -18.63 -6.69 -10.63
C LYS A 105 -19.45 -6.31 -11.86
N ILE A 106 -18.78 -5.94 -12.95
CA ILE A 106 -19.43 -5.61 -14.21
C ILE A 106 -20.04 -6.87 -14.85
N ARG A 107 -21.30 -6.76 -15.26
CA ARG A 107 -22.04 -7.79 -15.98
C ARG A 107 -22.33 -7.33 -17.40
N LYS A 108 -22.23 -8.25 -18.36
CA LYS A 108 -22.30 -7.92 -19.81
C LYS A 108 -23.57 -7.17 -20.21
N SER A 109 -24.72 -7.51 -19.59
CA SER A 109 -26.04 -6.94 -19.94
C SER A 109 -26.49 -5.84 -18.98
N GLN A 110 -25.68 -5.43 -18.01
CA GLN A 110 -26.03 -4.43 -17.02
C GLN A 110 -25.24 -3.15 -17.31
N PRO A 111 -25.90 -2.05 -17.73
CA PRO A 111 -25.24 -0.77 -17.96
C PRO A 111 -25.21 0.11 -16.70
N GLN A 112 -26.11 -0.09 -15.74
CA GLN A 112 -26.29 0.77 -14.57
C GLN A 112 -25.79 0.11 -13.30
N TYR A 113 -25.01 0.88 -12.52
CA TYR A 113 -24.45 0.50 -11.21
C TYR A 113 -24.58 1.67 -10.25
N ASP A 114 -25.43 1.54 -9.27
CA ASP A 114 -25.70 2.56 -8.26
C ASP A 114 -24.96 2.23 -6.96
N PHE A 115 -24.47 3.26 -6.27
CA PHE A 115 -23.80 3.14 -4.98
C PHE A 115 -24.53 3.94 -3.92
N THR A 116 -24.61 3.37 -2.72
CA THR A 116 -25.13 4.06 -1.53
C THR A 116 -24.03 4.18 -0.51
N LEU A 117 -23.71 5.40 -0.09
CA LEU A 117 -22.68 5.70 0.87
C LEU A 117 -23.27 6.27 2.16
N THR A 118 -22.67 5.94 3.29
CA THR A 118 -23.04 6.52 4.57
C THR A 118 -22.19 7.75 4.85
N ARG A 119 -22.82 8.94 4.92
CA ARG A 119 -22.12 10.18 5.29
C ARG A 119 -21.61 10.13 6.73
N GLN A 120 -20.48 10.72 6.95
CA GLN A 120 -19.89 10.97 8.29
C GLN A 120 -19.23 12.36 8.34
N ALA A 121 -18.89 12.82 9.53
CA ALA A 121 -18.02 13.97 9.66
C ALA A 121 -16.64 13.64 9.10
N GLU A 122 -16.04 14.59 8.39
CA GLU A 122 -14.68 14.44 7.88
C GLU A 122 -13.68 14.28 9.02
N GLU A 123 -12.79 13.33 8.87
CA GLU A 123 -11.77 12.99 9.85
C GLU A 123 -10.54 13.85 9.61
N THR A 124 -10.15 14.67 10.58
CA THR A 124 -8.89 15.43 10.49
C THR A 124 -7.69 14.64 10.98
N LYS A 125 -7.94 13.65 11.85
CA LYS A 125 -6.91 12.77 12.42
C LYS A 125 -7.35 11.33 12.32
N PHE A 126 -6.45 10.47 11.94
CA PHE A 126 -6.71 9.03 11.85
C PHE A 126 -5.41 8.22 11.92
N ARG A 127 -5.54 6.92 12.08
CA ARG A 127 -4.44 5.95 12.07
C ARG A 127 -4.59 4.97 10.91
N MET A 128 -3.50 4.73 10.17
CA MET A 128 -3.40 3.72 9.15
C MET A 128 -2.41 2.64 9.57
N LEU A 129 -2.83 1.39 9.58
CA LEU A 129 -1.97 0.23 9.81
C LEU A 129 -1.59 -0.36 8.46
N ALA A 130 -0.29 -0.62 8.24
CA ALA A 130 0.19 -1.22 6.99
C ALA A 130 0.80 -2.60 7.29
N ILE A 131 0.26 -3.65 6.68
CA ILE A 131 0.56 -5.06 6.96
C ILE A 131 1.32 -5.63 5.75
N GLY A 132 2.62 -5.84 5.89
CA GLY A 132 3.43 -6.47 4.84
C GLY A 132 3.28 -8.00 4.86
N ASP A 133 3.22 -8.61 3.70
CA ASP A 133 3.40 -10.04 3.41
C ASP A 133 2.80 -10.98 4.46
N PRO A 134 1.47 -11.16 4.52
CA PRO A 134 0.89 -12.29 5.24
C PRO A 134 1.38 -13.64 4.72
N GLN A 135 1.54 -13.77 3.45
CA GLN A 135 2.21 -14.83 2.65
C GLN A 135 2.01 -16.25 3.21
N VAL A 136 0.75 -16.58 3.52
CA VAL A 136 0.40 -17.90 4.06
C VAL A 136 0.44 -18.98 2.99
N THR A 137 0.95 -20.18 3.33
CA THR A 137 1.00 -21.35 2.45
C THR A 137 0.24 -22.54 3.00
N THR A 138 -0.27 -22.46 4.23
CA THR A 138 -1.04 -23.51 4.90
C THR A 138 -2.13 -22.91 5.77
N THR A 139 -3.17 -23.69 6.07
CA THR A 139 -4.23 -23.29 7.03
C THR A 139 -3.69 -23.04 8.44
N ALA A 140 -2.62 -23.72 8.83
CA ALA A 140 -1.95 -23.48 10.11
C ALA A 140 -1.30 -22.08 10.16
N GLN A 141 -0.79 -21.59 9.02
CA GLN A 141 -0.26 -20.22 8.93
C GLN A 141 -1.38 -19.16 8.88
N VAL A 142 -2.52 -19.48 8.26
CA VAL A 142 -3.72 -18.63 8.38
C VAL A 142 -4.14 -18.48 9.84
N TYR A 143 -4.17 -19.58 10.59
CA TYR A 143 -4.47 -19.56 12.01
C TYR A 143 -3.46 -18.72 12.81
N ARG A 144 -2.16 -18.80 12.48
CA ARG A 144 -1.14 -17.95 13.08
C ARG A 144 -1.34 -16.48 12.73
N PHE A 145 -1.64 -16.16 11.48
CA PHE A 145 -1.96 -14.78 11.09
C PHE A 145 -3.14 -14.23 11.89
N GLU A 146 -4.21 -15.02 12.05
CA GLU A 146 -5.38 -14.62 12.86
C GLU A 146 -5.03 -14.45 14.35
N THR A 147 -4.32 -15.42 14.95
CA THR A 147 -4.08 -15.42 16.40
C THR A 147 -2.84 -14.64 16.83
N GLU A 148 -1.94 -14.33 15.93
CA GLU A 148 -0.75 -13.51 16.19
C GLU A 148 -0.96 -12.08 15.68
N THR A 149 -1.05 -11.85 14.37
CA THR A 149 -1.10 -10.51 13.78
C THR A 149 -2.44 -9.81 14.01
N VAL A 150 -3.56 -10.46 13.65
CA VAL A 150 -4.90 -9.87 13.83
C VAL A 150 -5.22 -9.66 15.30
N ALA A 151 -4.87 -10.62 16.17
CA ALA A 151 -5.06 -10.49 17.60
C ALA A 151 -4.22 -9.35 18.20
N ASP A 152 -2.98 -9.15 17.74
CA ASP A 152 -2.13 -8.03 18.16
C ASP A 152 -2.71 -6.69 17.69
N ILE A 153 -3.16 -6.57 16.45
CA ILE A 153 -3.84 -5.39 15.93
C ILE A 153 -5.05 -5.03 16.79
N ASN A 154 -5.89 -6.01 17.11
CA ASN A 154 -7.07 -5.78 17.95
C ASN A 154 -6.68 -5.31 19.36
N SER A 155 -5.65 -5.91 19.94
CA SER A 155 -5.14 -5.52 21.27
C SER A 155 -4.52 -4.12 21.22
N TYR A 156 -3.75 -3.82 20.18
CA TYR A 156 -3.15 -2.51 19.99
C TYR A 156 -4.21 -1.42 19.86
N VAL A 157 -5.19 -1.60 18.98
CA VAL A 157 -6.28 -0.63 18.78
C VAL A 157 -7.12 -0.45 20.03
N ALA A 158 -7.42 -1.53 20.77
CA ALA A 158 -8.18 -1.46 22.00
C ALA A 158 -7.43 -0.74 23.15
N ALA A 159 -6.10 -0.75 23.11
CA ALA A 159 -5.28 -0.05 24.10
C ALA A 159 -5.18 1.47 23.84
N GLN A 160 -5.51 1.93 22.63
CA GLN A 160 -5.47 3.36 22.30
C GLN A 160 -6.62 4.10 22.98
N THR A 161 -6.29 5.23 23.60
CA THR A 161 -7.28 6.08 24.33
C THR A 161 -7.54 7.41 23.63
N ASP A 162 -6.91 7.63 22.47
CA ASP A 162 -6.99 8.87 21.71
C ASP A 162 -8.27 9.00 20.85
N GLY A 163 -9.00 7.88 20.67
CA GLY A 163 -10.24 7.84 19.89
C GLY A 163 -10.04 8.00 18.38
N LEU A 164 -8.81 7.89 17.89
CA LEU A 164 -8.55 8.04 16.44
C LEU A 164 -9.20 6.92 15.64
N PRO A 165 -9.96 7.25 14.59
CA PRO A 165 -10.37 6.28 13.59
C PRO A 165 -9.16 5.51 13.06
N THR A 166 -9.28 4.19 12.99
CA THR A 166 -8.17 3.33 12.57
C THR A 166 -8.59 2.46 11.39
N TYR A 167 -7.74 2.40 10.39
CA TYR A 167 -7.87 1.63 9.16
C TYR A 167 -6.64 0.77 8.98
N ALA A 168 -6.72 -0.26 8.12
CA ALA A 168 -5.57 -1.06 7.75
C ALA A 168 -5.52 -1.31 6.24
N ILE A 169 -4.32 -1.54 5.73
CA ILE A 169 -4.08 -1.97 4.36
C ILE A 169 -2.99 -3.04 4.35
N THR A 170 -3.18 -4.11 3.59
CA THR A 170 -2.10 -5.05 3.30
C THR A 170 -1.24 -4.53 2.14
N LEU A 171 0.02 -4.89 2.11
CA LEU A 171 0.97 -4.48 1.07
C LEU A 171 1.38 -5.67 0.18
N GLY A 172 0.40 -6.48 -0.22
CA GLY A 172 0.60 -7.62 -1.11
C GLY A 172 1.05 -8.90 -0.44
N ASP A 173 1.20 -9.93 -1.27
CA ASP A 173 1.55 -11.28 -0.86
C ASP A 173 0.63 -11.80 0.27
N ILE A 174 -0.68 -11.78 0.00
CA ILE A 174 -1.68 -12.32 0.94
C ILE A 174 -1.45 -13.81 1.15
N VAL A 175 -1.09 -14.51 0.09
CA VAL A 175 -0.74 -15.94 0.10
C VAL A 175 0.61 -16.16 -0.58
N GLY A 176 1.26 -17.32 -0.30
CA GLY A 176 2.50 -17.74 -0.95
C GLY A 176 2.22 -18.74 -2.08
N ASN A 177 1.64 -18.30 -3.21
CA ASN A 177 1.21 -19.15 -4.35
C ASN A 177 0.18 -20.24 -3.95
N LYS A 178 -0.63 -19.98 -2.93
CA LYS A 178 -1.66 -20.88 -2.39
C LYS A 178 -3.03 -20.19 -2.42
N TRP A 179 -3.46 -19.84 -3.63
CA TRP A 179 -4.68 -19.07 -3.88
C TRP A 179 -5.96 -19.75 -3.36
N GLU A 180 -5.92 -21.07 -3.12
CA GLU A 180 -7.00 -21.81 -2.44
C GLU A 180 -7.24 -21.35 -0.99
N LEU A 181 -6.27 -20.63 -0.38
CA LEU A 181 -6.40 -20.10 0.97
C LEU A 181 -7.05 -18.69 1.02
N TYR A 182 -7.35 -18.07 -0.12
CA TYR A 182 -8.03 -16.77 -0.12
C TYR A 182 -9.33 -16.74 0.68
N PRO A 183 -10.24 -17.74 0.60
CA PRO A 183 -11.46 -17.73 1.42
C PRO A 183 -11.18 -17.73 2.93
N ASP A 184 -10.08 -18.34 3.38
CA ASP A 184 -9.71 -18.33 4.78
C ASP A 184 -9.04 -17.02 5.18
N MET A 185 -8.23 -16.42 4.31
CA MET A 185 -7.65 -15.09 4.54
C MET A 185 -8.72 -14.00 4.54
N VAL A 186 -9.73 -14.07 3.65
CA VAL A 186 -10.91 -13.18 3.69
C VAL A 186 -11.56 -13.23 5.07
N LYS A 187 -11.80 -14.43 5.61
CA LYS A 187 -12.39 -14.60 6.95
C LYS A 187 -11.48 -14.04 8.06
N ALA A 188 -10.16 -14.26 7.96
CA ALA A 188 -9.21 -13.78 8.96
C ALA A 188 -9.13 -12.24 9.01
N MET A 189 -9.34 -11.57 7.86
CA MET A 189 -9.33 -10.11 7.74
C MET A 189 -10.73 -9.46 7.82
N ALA A 190 -11.78 -10.26 7.95
CA ALA A 190 -13.15 -9.78 8.03
C ALA A 190 -13.39 -8.94 9.29
N ARG A 191 -14.30 -7.94 9.20
CA ARG A 191 -14.74 -7.13 10.36
C ARG A 191 -15.28 -7.93 11.55
N SER A 192 -15.64 -9.19 11.35
CA SER A 192 -15.98 -10.11 12.42
C SER A 192 -14.78 -10.58 13.25
N LYS A 193 -13.57 -10.43 12.71
CA LYS A 193 -12.30 -10.82 13.34
C LYS A 193 -11.40 -9.64 13.65
N THR A 194 -11.42 -8.59 12.82
CA THR A 194 -10.62 -7.38 12.98
C THR A 194 -11.44 -6.23 13.54
N SER A 195 -10.84 -5.43 14.42
CA SER A 195 -11.44 -4.20 14.93
C SER A 195 -11.47 -3.06 13.90
N VAL A 196 -10.75 -3.20 12.78
CA VAL A 196 -10.58 -2.18 11.73
C VAL A 196 -10.94 -2.71 10.35
N PRO A 197 -11.43 -1.87 9.40
CA PRO A 197 -11.53 -2.26 8.00
C PRO A 197 -10.12 -2.49 7.43
N VAL A 198 -9.92 -3.56 6.67
CA VAL A 198 -8.63 -3.92 6.06
C VAL A 198 -8.75 -3.85 4.55
N PHE A 199 -8.11 -2.87 3.92
CA PHE A 199 -7.94 -2.78 2.48
C PHE A 199 -6.84 -3.75 2.00
N GLN A 200 -6.82 -4.07 0.71
CA GLN A 200 -5.90 -5.08 0.18
C GLN A 200 -5.10 -4.54 -1.00
N THR A 201 -3.78 -4.71 -0.99
CA THR A 201 -2.91 -4.56 -2.17
C THR A 201 -2.50 -5.94 -2.66
N ILE A 202 -2.32 -6.13 -3.95
CA ILE A 202 -1.85 -7.38 -4.55
C ILE A 202 -0.32 -7.45 -4.51
N GLY A 203 0.25 -8.67 -4.41
CA GLY A 203 1.68 -8.92 -4.51
C GLY A 203 2.01 -9.99 -5.56
N ASN A 204 3.30 -10.27 -5.77
CA ASN A 204 3.73 -11.18 -6.82
C ASN A 204 3.30 -12.63 -6.58
N HIS A 205 3.16 -13.06 -5.33
CA HIS A 205 2.64 -14.39 -4.99
C HIS A 205 1.12 -14.49 -5.07
N ASP A 206 0.43 -13.37 -5.21
CA ASP A 206 -1.01 -13.31 -5.42
C ASP A 206 -1.39 -13.47 -6.90
N HIS A 207 -0.45 -13.23 -7.84
CA HIS A 207 -0.62 -13.53 -9.24
C HIS A 207 -0.64 -15.05 -9.48
N GLU A 208 -1.66 -15.52 -10.18
CA GLU A 208 -1.83 -16.96 -10.43
C GLU A 208 -0.91 -17.44 -11.58
N PHE A 209 0.05 -18.30 -11.25
CA PHE A 209 0.86 -19.00 -12.25
C PHE A 209 0.21 -20.35 -12.58
N PRO A 210 0.20 -20.81 -13.82
CA PRO A 210 0.88 -20.36 -15.03
C PRO A 210 -0.01 -19.56 -16.00
N GLN A 211 -0.72 -18.54 -15.54
CA GLN A 211 -1.54 -17.71 -16.42
C GLN A 211 -0.68 -17.02 -17.51
N VAL A 212 -1.31 -16.74 -18.67
CA VAL A 212 -0.58 -16.28 -19.85
C VAL A 212 -0.44 -14.76 -19.89
N THR A 213 -1.39 -14.04 -19.31
CA THR A 213 -1.42 -12.58 -19.31
C THR A 213 -1.51 -12.03 -17.90
N ASP A 214 -1.03 -10.83 -17.71
CA ASP A 214 -1.12 -10.09 -16.47
C ASP A 214 -2.56 -10.04 -15.95
N LEU A 215 -3.52 -9.60 -16.74
CA LEU A 215 -4.94 -9.57 -16.40
C LEU A 215 -5.50 -10.94 -15.98
N SER A 216 -5.06 -12.03 -16.60
CA SER A 216 -5.54 -13.36 -16.21
C SER A 216 -4.95 -13.83 -14.88
N ALA A 217 -3.72 -13.41 -14.58
CA ALA A 217 -3.03 -13.76 -13.34
C ALA A 217 -3.68 -13.12 -12.09
N GLN A 218 -4.31 -11.97 -12.24
CA GLN A 218 -4.97 -11.21 -11.16
C GLN A 218 -6.38 -11.74 -10.82
N ARG A 219 -7.04 -12.47 -11.74
CA ARG A 219 -8.49 -12.77 -11.65
C ARG A 219 -8.94 -13.49 -10.39
N ARG A 220 -8.13 -14.36 -9.82
CA ARG A 220 -8.47 -15.05 -8.58
C ARG A 220 -8.36 -14.13 -7.37
N TYR A 221 -7.35 -13.26 -7.33
CA TYR A 221 -7.25 -12.20 -6.35
C TYR A 221 -8.45 -11.26 -6.43
N GLU A 222 -8.75 -10.74 -7.61
CA GLU A 222 -9.89 -9.84 -7.83
C GLU A 222 -11.23 -10.45 -7.41
N ALA A 223 -11.42 -11.75 -7.64
CA ALA A 223 -12.64 -12.44 -7.23
C ALA A 223 -12.81 -12.52 -5.70
N SER A 224 -11.72 -12.39 -4.94
CA SER A 224 -11.70 -12.48 -3.48
C SER A 224 -11.65 -11.12 -2.79
N PHE A 225 -10.93 -10.14 -3.37
CA PHE A 225 -10.58 -8.88 -2.73
C PHE A 225 -11.02 -7.63 -3.50
N GLY A 226 -11.49 -7.77 -4.75
CA GLY A 226 -11.90 -6.65 -5.58
C GLY A 226 -10.79 -6.12 -6.49
N PRO A 227 -10.93 -4.86 -6.97
CA PRO A 227 -10.00 -4.28 -7.94
C PRO A 227 -8.58 -4.18 -7.38
N VAL A 228 -7.57 -4.37 -8.26
CA VAL A 228 -6.15 -4.30 -7.89
C VAL A 228 -5.61 -2.87 -7.90
N ASN A 229 -6.21 -1.99 -8.73
CA ASN A 229 -5.88 -0.56 -8.76
C ASN A 229 -7.11 0.22 -8.30
N TYR A 230 -7.02 0.92 -7.19
CA TYR A 230 -8.12 1.69 -6.61
C TYR A 230 -7.58 2.75 -5.64
N SER A 231 -8.46 3.67 -5.23
CA SER A 231 -8.11 4.73 -4.29
C SER A 231 -9.20 4.94 -3.25
N PHE A 232 -8.84 5.61 -2.16
CA PHE A 232 -9.75 6.11 -1.13
C PHE A 232 -9.12 7.26 -0.36
N THR A 233 -9.93 8.13 0.24
CA THR A 233 -9.46 9.29 0.99
C THR A 233 -9.88 9.20 2.46
N ARG A 234 -8.94 9.47 3.38
CA ARG A 234 -9.22 9.68 4.79
C ARG A 234 -8.62 11.02 5.23
N GLY A 235 -9.46 11.88 5.79
CA GLY A 235 -9.06 13.27 6.01
C GLY A 235 -8.51 13.91 4.73
N ASP A 236 -7.38 14.59 4.86
CA ASP A 236 -6.66 15.21 3.74
C ASP A 236 -5.62 14.30 3.06
N VAL A 237 -5.72 12.98 3.27
CA VAL A 237 -4.76 12.01 2.71
C VAL A 237 -5.46 11.07 1.74
N HIS A 238 -5.01 11.08 0.49
CA HIS A 238 -5.47 10.21 -0.57
C HIS A 238 -4.57 8.98 -0.69
N PHE A 239 -5.14 7.81 -0.48
CA PHE A 239 -4.46 6.51 -0.59
C PHE A 239 -4.77 5.91 -1.95
N VAL A 240 -3.72 5.45 -2.63
CA VAL A 240 -3.82 4.73 -3.90
C VAL A 240 -3.17 3.37 -3.73
N SER A 241 -3.91 2.30 -3.96
CA SER A 241 -3.37 0.94 -4.05
C SER A 241 -3.21 0.56 -5.50
N MET A 242 -2.02 0.09 -5.88
CA MET A 242 -1.72 -0.31 -7.25
C MET A 242 -0.96 -1.63 -7.30
N ASP A 243 -1.26 -2.39 -8.33
CA ASP A 243 -0.46 -3.54 -8.74
C ASP A 243 0.80 -3.05 -9.46
N ASP A 244 1.95 -3.27 -8.86
CA ASP A 244 3.27 -2.96 -9.42
C ASP A 244 4.01 -4.20 -9.92
N ILE A 245 3.27 -5.28 -10.21
CA ILE A 245 3.78 -6.54 -10.74
C ILE A 245 3.39 -6.67 -12.20
N ILE A 246 4.36 -6.73 -13.09
CA ILE A 246 4.12 -7.04 -14.50
C ILE A 246 4.40 -8.54 -14.70
N HIS A 247 3.32 -9.33 -14.74
CA HIS A 247 3.39 -10.78 -14.89
C HIS A 247 3.89 -11.19 -16.29
N LYS A 248 4.76 -12.18 -16.31
CA LYS A 248 5.28 -12.80 -17.55
C LYS A 248 4.85 -14.25 -17.65
N ALA A 249 4.56 -14.70 -18.88
CA ALA A 249 3.95 -16.00 -19.17
C ALA A 249 4.82 -17.24 -18.86
N THR A 250 5.99 -17.11 -18.23
CA THR A 250 6.94 -18.22 -18.05
C THR A 250 7.55 -18.25 -16.65
N GLY A 251 7.27 -19.33 -15.90
CA GLY A 251 7.91 -19.63 -14.60
C GLY A 251 7.22 -18.98 -13.40
N SER A 252 7.44 -19.54 -12.20
CA SER A 252 6.86 -19.05 -10.95
C SER A 252 7.40 -17.70 -10.47
N ASP A 253 8.56 -17.26 -10.99
CA ASP A 253 9.21 -15.99 -10.67
C ASP A 253 9.30 -15.09 -11.92
N ALA A 254 8.44 -15.34 -12.92
CA ALA A 254 8.45 -14.59 -14.17
C ALA A 254 7.61 -13.32 -14.05
N TYR A 255 8.13 -12.32 -13.39
CA TYR A 255 7.56 -10.97 -13.33
C TYR A 255 8.66 -9.92 -13.38
N THR A 256 8.29 -8.69 -13.63
CA THR A 256 9.10 -7.49 -13.38
C THR A 256 8.30 -6.52 -12.54
N SER A 257 8.98 -5.67 -11.79
CA SER A 257 8.33 -4.55 -11.12
C SER A 257 8.01 -3.42 -12.09
N GLY A 258 6.96 -2.66 -11.82
CA GLY A 258 6.55 -1.51 -12.59
C GLY A 258 5.07 -1.51 -12.89
N PHE A 259 4.67 -0.59 -13.75
CA PHE A 259 3.27 -0.40 -14.15
C PHE A 259 3.12 -0.55 -15.65
N LEU A 260 1.95 -1.01 -16.09
CA LEU A 260 1.57 -1.01 -17.50
C LEU A 260 1.06 0.39 -17.90
N ASP A 261 1.11 0.71 -19.19
CA ASP A 261 0.68 2.01 -19.73
C ASP A 261 -0.71 2.44 -19.22
N TRP A 262 -1.67 1.51 -19.23
CA TRP A 262 -3.04 1.79 -18.78
C TRP A 262 -3.15 2.05 -17.27
N GLN A 263 -2.30 1.45 -16.45
CA GLN A 263 -2.25 1.70 -15.01
C GLN A 263 -1.70 3.10 -14.72
N PHE A 264 -0.65 3.50 -15.43
CA PHE A 264 -0.11 4.85 -15.31
C PHE A 264 -1.11 5.91 -15.79
N GLU A 265 -1.81 5.67 -16.90
CA GLU A 265 -2.87 6.57 -17.38
C GLU A 265 -4.05 6.64 -16.40
N TRP A 266 -4.43 5.52 -15.79
CA TRP A 266 -5.43 5.50 -14.73
C TRP A 266 -5.00 6.32 -13.51
N LEU A 267 -3.77 6.16 -13.03
CA LEU A 267 -3.22 6.92 -11.90
C LEU A 267 -3.23 8.42 -12.17
N LYS A 268 -2.87 8.85 -13.38
CA LYS A 268 -2.94 10.27 -13.77
C LYS A 268 -4.36 10.81 -13.68
N GLN A 269 -5.34 10.03 -14.14
CA GLN A 269 -6.75 10.43 -14.07
C GLN A 269 -7.23 10.51 -12.63
N ASP A 270 -6.99 9.48 -11.81
CA ASP A 270 -7.38 9.45 -10.41
C ASP A 270 -6.81 10.66 -9.65
N LEU A 271 -5.50 10.88 -9.74
CA LEU A 271 -4.82 12.00 -9.08
C LEU A 271 -5.19 13.38 -9.64
N SER A 272 -5.80 13.46 -10.82
CA SER A 272 -6.29 14.73 -11.37
C SER A 272 -7.50 15.30 -10.61
N TYR A 273 -8.25 14.43 -9.92
CA TYR A 273 -9.37 14.80 -9.06
C TYR A 273 -8.94 15.13 -7.62
N VAL A 274 -7.68 14.92 -7.27
CA VAL A 274 -7.16 15.18 -5.92
C VAL A 274 -6.55 16.57 -5.85
N PRO A 275 -6.96 17.44 -4.91
CA PRO A 275 -6.33 18.73 -4.70
C PRO A 275 -4.83 18.60 -4.41
N ARG A 276 -4.00 19.44 -5.02
CA ARG A 276 -2.53 19.38 -4.82
C ARG A 276 -2.09 19.69 -3.39
N THR A 277 -2.98 20.29 -2.60
CA THR A 277 -2.80 20.55 -1.15
C THR A 277 -3.01 19.30 -0.30
N CYS A 278 -3.67 18.26 -0.82
CA CYS A 278 -3.78 16.96 -0.14
C CYS A 278 -2.44 16.23 -0.13
N ALA A 279 -2.30 15.32 0.80
CA ALA A 279 -1.21 14.36 0.79
C ALA A 279 -1.61 13.11 -0.02
N VAL A 280 -0.62 12.42 -0.60
CA VAL A 280 -0.84 11.16 -1.33
C VAL A 280 0.02 10.04 -0.73
N VAL A 281 -0.58 8.88 -0.53
CA VAL A 281 0.12 7.65 -0.15
C VAL A 281 -0.09 6.61 -1.24
N LEU A 282 0.98 6.25 -1.92
CA LEU A 282 0.96 5.14 -2.87
C LEU A 282 1.31 3.84 -2.14
N CYS A 283 0.40 2.87 -2.18
CA CYS A 283 0.56 1.54 -1.60
C CYS A 283 0.82 0.54 -2.72
N VAL A 284 2.00 -0.07 -2.70
CA VAL A 284 2.47 -1.06 -3.67
C VAL A 284 3.12 -2.23 -2.94
N HIS A 285 3.45 -3.28 -3.66
CA HIS A 285 4.11 -4.44 -3.07
C HIS A 285 5.64 -4.32 -3.16
N ILE A 286 6.19 -4.12 -4.37
CA ILE A 286 7.63 -4.08 -4.61
C ILE A 286 8.17 -2.68 -4.34
N PRO A 287 9.26 -2.54 -3.57
CA PRO A 287 9.87 -1.23 -3.35
C PRO A 287 10.35 -0.57 -4.65
N PHE A 288 10.10 0.73 -4.78
CA PHE A 288 10.63 1.57 -5.87
C PHE A 288 12.15 1.63 -5.83
N ARG A 289 12.73 1.51 -4.63
CA ARG A 289 14.16 1.43 -4.49
C ARG A 289 14.68 0.03 -4.81
N GLY A 290 15.47 -0.09 -5.87
CA GLY A 290 16.22 -1.30 -6.19
C GLY A 290 15.34 -2.43 -6.70
N GLY A 291 14.41 -2.09 -7.57
CA GLY A 291 13.46 -2.98 -8.21
C GLY A 291 13.97 -4.40 -8.39
N PHE A 292 13.16 -5.35 -8.03
CA PHE A 292 13.51 -6.77 -8.08
C PHE A 292 13.71 -7.18 -9.55
N ASN A 293 14.90 -7.73 -9.86
CA ASN A 293 15.34 -8.18 -11.18
C ASN A 293 15.95 -7.16 -12.15
N GLY A 294 16.27 -5.93 -11.74
CA GLY A 294 17.30 -5.10 -12.40
C GLY A 294 17.12 -4.74 -13.88
N ALA A 295 15.96 -4.94 -14.46
CA ALA A 295 15.71 -4.68 -15.86
C ALA A 295 14.45 -3.82 -16.02
N GLY A 296 14.66 -2.51 -16.02
CA GLY A 296 13.68 -1.55 -16.52
C GLY A 296 12.40 -1.49 -15.67
N GLU A 297 12.49 -0.80 -14.56
CA GLU A 297 11.33 -0.37 -13.78
C GLU A 297 10.47 0.52 -14.67
N THR A 298 9.32 -0.02 -15.13
CA THR A 298 8.45 0.71 -16.04
C THR A 298 7.63 1.72 -15.23
N TYR A 299 7.73 3.01 -15.57
CA TYR A 299 6.99 4.14 -14.99
C TYR A 299 7.32 4.52 -13.54
N PHE A 300 8.34 3.98 -12.90
CA PHE A 300 8.65 4.39 -11.51
C PHE A 300 9.08 5.85 -11.42
N ASP A 301 9.91 6.32 -12.33
CA ASP A 301 10.35 7.72 -12.37
C ASP A 301 9.17 8.66 -12.67
N GLU A 302 8.32 8.31 -13.64
CA GLU A 302 7.14 9.11 -14.01
C GLU A 302 6.10 9.15 -12.89
N VAL A 303 5.93 8.06 -12.14
CA VAL A 303 5.07 8.02 -10.95
C VAL A 303 5.64 8.90 -9.84
N LEU A 304 6.95 8.88 -9.61
CA LEU A 304 7.60 9.78 -8.66
C LEU A 304 7.43 11.26 -9.08
N GLU A 305 7.54 11.58 -10.37
CA GLU A 305 7.28 12.92 -10.89
C GLU A 305 5.82 13.34 -10.69
N LEU A 306 4.87 12.41 -10.84
CA LEU A 306 3.45 12.67 -10.59
C LEU A 306 3.17 12.92 -9.11
N LEU A 307 3.72 12.10 -8.22
CA LEU A 307 3.61 12.27 -6.77
C LEU A 307 4.26 13.57 -6.27
N ALA A 308 5.36 13.98 -6.89
CA ALA A 308 6.06 15.22 -6.55
C ALA A 308 5.25 16.51 -6.82
N GLN A 309 4.12 16.41 -7.55
CA GLN A 309 3.21 17.54 -7.78
C GLN A 309 2.36 17.87 -6.54
N PHE A 310 2.27 16.99 -5.57
CA PHE A 310 1.55 17.19 -4.32
C PHE A 310 2.43 17.84 -3.26
N ASP A 311 1.80 18.46 -2.29
CA ASP A 311 2.55 19.06 -1.19
C ASP A 311 3.30 18.01 -0.37
N ARG A 312 2.70 16.84 -0.18
CA ARG A 312 3.30 15.70 0.50
C ARG A 312 2.94 14.40 -0.20
N ALA A 313 3.90 13.50 -0.28
CA ALA A 313 3.65 12.15 -0.78
C ALA A 313 4.54 11.13 -0.05
N TRP A 314 4.01 9.92 0.10
CA TRP A 314 4.70 8.75 0.64
C TRP A 314 4.43 7.53 -0.21
N ILE A 315 5.31 6.55 -0.11
CA ILE A 315 5.14 5.22 -0.69
C ILE A 315 5.20 4.21 0.45
N PHE A 316 4.27 3.27 0.49
CA PHE A 316 4.28 2.11 1.36
C PHE A 316 4.54 0.87 0.52
N SER A 317 5.59 0.12 0.86
CA SER A 317 5.97 -1.12 0.19
C SER A 317 6.43 -2.19 1.17
N ALA A 318 6.58 -3.44 0.70
CA ALA A 318 6.94 -4.60 1.52
C ALA A 318 7.88 -5.56 0.78
N HIS A 319 7.47 -6.78 0.39
CA HIS A 319 8.17 -7.73 -0.48
C HIS A 319 9.53 -8.26 0.03
N THR A 320 10.33 -7.41 0.67
CA THR A 320 11.72 -7.74 1.03
C THR A 320 11.85 -8.56 2.30
N HIS A 321 10.76 -8.75 3.05
CA HIS A 321 10.73 -9.43 4.35
C HIS A 321 11.67 -8.85 5.41
N ASN A 322 11.89 -7.52 5.33
CA ASN A 322 12.73 -6.82 6.29
C ASN A 322 12.34 -5.32 6.40
N ASN A 323 12.71 -4.70 7.53
CA ASN A 323 12.60 -3.25 7.75
C ASN A 323 13.91 -2.54 7.38
N LYS A 324 14.53 -2.96 6.32
CA LYS A 324 15.96 -2.69 6.09
C LYS A 324 16.28 -1.22 5.89
N THR A 325 15.39 -0.45 5.29
CA THR A 325 15.71 0.95 5.07
C THR A 325 14.52 1.68 4.50
N ASN A 326 13.95 2.58 5.26
CA ASN A 326 13.13 3.62 4.69
C ASN A 326 14.00 4.44 3.73
N TYR A 327 13.50 4.73 2.56
CA TYR A 327 14.22 5.41 1.52
C TYR A 327 13.58 6.76 1.19
N THR A 328 14.38 7.71 0.75
CA THR A 328 13.88 9.01 0.28
C THR A 328 14.26 9.21 -1.16
N HIS A 329 13.24 9.20 -2.02
CA HIS A 329 13.36 9.59 -3.42
C HIS A 329 13.41 11.11 -3.52
N THR A 330 14.20 11.63 -4.46
CA THR A 330 14.34 13.08 -4.68
C THR A 330 13.97 13.39 -6.12
N VAL A 331 12.91 14.20 -6.28
CA VAL A 331 12.42 14.68 -7.58
C VAL A 331 12.49 16.20 -7.56
N GLY A 332 13.47 16.77 -8.23
CA GLY A 332 13.78 18.20 -8.12
C GLY A 332 14.07 18.60 -6.68
N SER A 333 13.25 19.46 -6.10
CA SER A 333 13.33 19.87 -4.68
C SER A 333 12.42 19.04 -3.74
N LYS A 334 11.57 18.20 -4.28
CA LYS A 334 10.62 17.39 -3.50
C LYS A 334 11.28 16.12 -3.01
N LYS A 335 10.90 15.71 -1.80
CA LYS A 335 11.33 14.46 -1.18
C LYS A 335 10.09 13.59 -0.94
N ILE A 336 10.10 12.39 -1.51
CA ILE A 336 9.06 11.38 -1.33
C ILE A 336 9.67 10.27 -0.51
N ARG A 337 9.08 10.02 0.67
CA ARG A 337 9.59 8.97 1.54
C ARG A 337 8.89 7.66 1.25
N GLU A 338 9.69 6.62 1.06
CA GLU A 338 9.23 5.25 0.95
C GLU A 338 9.48 4.51 2.26
N TYR A 339 8.44 3.91 2.81
CA TYR A 339 8.49 3.03 3.96
C TYR A 339 8.42 1.59 3.47
N ILE A 340 9.57 0.90 3.53
CA ILE A 340 9.69 -0.52 3.18
C ILE A 340 9.51 -1.31 4.47
N LEU A 341 8.37 -1.95 4.63
CA LEU A 341 7.98 -2.56 5.89
C LEU A 341 8.47 -4.00 6.00
N GLY A 342 8.81 -4.40 7.22
CA GLY A 342 8.88 -5.79 7.60
C GLY A 342 7.52 -6.46 7.54
N THR A 343 7.50 -7.78 7.64
CA THR A 343 6.33 -8.59 7.30
C THR A 343 5.63 -9.18 8.50
N SER A 344 4.35 -9.48 8.36
CA SER A 344 3.58 -10.22 9.36
C SER A 344 3.98 -11.71 9.41
N CYS A 345 4.45 -12.29 8.30
CA CYS A 345 4.95 -13.66 8.26
C CYS A 345 6.37 -13.82 8.82
N GLY A 346 7.07 -12.71 9.11
CA GLY A 346 8.50 -12.76 9.39
C GLY A 346 9.27 -13.38 8.22
N ALA A 347 10.17 -14.32 8.47
CA ALA A 347 10.77 -15.12 7.41
C ALA A 347 9.89 -16.33 7.11
N TRP A 348 8.87 -16.14 6.27
CA TRP A 348 8.01 -17.22 5.74
C TRP A 348 7.44 -18.16 6.81
N TRP A 349 6.98 -17.60 7.93
CA TRP A 349 6.40 -18.33 9.06
C TRP A 349 7.34 -19.35 9.74
N HIS A 350 8.63 -19.37 9.39
CA HIS A 350 9.60 -20.21 10.10
C HIS A 350 9.88 -19.75 11.52
N GLY A 351 9.34 -18.58 11.90
CA GLY A 351 9.45 -18.08 13.25
C GLY A 351 8.68 -16.76 13.42
N THR A 352 9.23 -15.90 14.25
CA THR A 352 8.64 -14.61 14.64
C THR A 352 9.59 -13.44 14.36
N VAL A 353 10.51 -13.64 13.44
CA VAL A 353 11.60 -12.71 13.11
C VAL A 353 11.66 -12.53 11.60
N CYS A 354 11.80 -11.30 11.14
CA CYS A 354 12.09 -10.95 9.76
C CYS A 354 13.57 -11.26 9.43
N THR A 355 13.90 -11.25 8.15
CA THR A 355 15.25 -11.61 7.69
C THR A 355 16.35 -10.68 8.20
N ASP A 356 16.02 -9.46 8.58
CA ASP A 356 16.92 -8.45 9.16
C ASP A 356 17.01 -8.50 10.70
N GLY A 357 16.34 -9.44 11.35
CA GLY A 357 16.33 -9.58 12.80
C GLY A 357 15.27 -8.75 13.52
N ALA A 358 14.51 -7.91 12.83
CA ALA A 358 13.33 -7.28 13.42
C ALA A 358 12.28 -8.34 13.73
N PRO A 359 11.49 -8.21 14.79
CA PRO A 359 10.31 -9.07 14.97
C PRO A 359 9.36 -8.95 13.79
N ASN A 360 8.55 -9.99 13.52
CA ASN A 360 7.43 -9.82 12.63
C ASN A 360 6.44 -8.78 13.19
N GLY A 361 5.77 -8.03 12.31
CA GLY A 361 4.92 -6.92 12.75
C GLY A 361 4.26 -6.18 11.59
N TYR A 362 3.89 -4.94 11.85
CA TYR A 362 3.20 -4.06 10.91
C TYR A 362 3.56 -2.58 11.18
N GLY A 363 3.40 -1.74 10.16
CA GLY A 363 3.59 -0.30 10.30
C GLY A 363 2.35 0.36 10.93
N VAL A 364 2.56 1.40 11.73
CA VAL A 364 1.53 2.27 12.29
C VAL A 364 1.85 3.69 11.87
N PHE A 365 0.90 4.35 11.20
CA PHE A 365 1.04 5.70 10.68
C PHE A 365 -0.09 6.57 11.20
N GLU A 366 0.22 7.70 11.84
CA GLU A 366 -0.78 8.62 12.35
C GLU A 366 -0.71 9.94 11.60
N TYR A 367 -1.88 10.41 11.20
CA TYR A 367 -2.03 11.62 10.41
C TYR A 367 -2.80 12.70 11.18
N ASP A 368 -2.41 13.96 10.96
CA ASP A 368 -3.14 15.17 11.34
C ASP A 368 -3.18 16.11 10.15
N GLY A 369 -4.36 16.24 9.53
CA GLY A 369 -4.50 16.84 8.21
C GLY A 369 -3.62 16.11 7.19
N THR A 370 -2.77 16.84 6.47
CA THR A 370 -1.80 16.27 5.53
C THR A 370 -0.47 15.84 6.15
N SER A 371 -0.33 15.92 7.47
CA SER A 371 0.95 15.65 8.14
C SER A 371 0.96 14.24 8.70
N LEU A 372 2.00 13.47 8.35
CA LEU A 372 2.36 12.25 9.07
C LEU A 372 3.03 12.67 10.39
N THR A 373 2.33 12.49 11.50
CA THR A 373 2.75 12.96 12.83
C THR A 373 3.49 11.89 13.63
N ASN A 374 3.21 10.62 13.35
CA ASN A 374 3.87 9.49 13.99
C ASN A 374 4.01 8.32 13.01
N MET A 375 5.14 7.62 13.09
CA MET A 375 5.39 6.38 12.38
C MET A 375 6.21 5.44 13.27
N ILE A 376 5.64 4.29 13.58
CA ILE A 376 6.34 3.20 14.27
C ILE A 376 6.14 1.89 13.53
N TYR A 377 7.09 0.99 13.65
CA TYR A 377 6.90 -0.41 13.34
C TYR A 377 6.46 -1.13 14.61
N LYS A 378 5.20 -1.60 14.65
CA LYS A 378 4.65 -2.31 15.79
C LYS A 378 5.03 -3.79 15.72
N PRO A 379 5.97 -4.26 16.56
CA PRO A 379 6.33 -5.68 16.59
C PRO A 379 5.17 -6.49 17.17
N THR A 380 4.77 -7.55 16.46
CA THR A 380 3.71 -8.47 16.94
C THR A 380 4.11 -9.08 18.28
N ARG A 381 3.23 -9.05 19.26
CA ARG A 381 3.40 -9.56 20.63
C ARG A 381 4.35 -8.76 21.53
N TYR A 382 4.93 -7.68 21.06
CA TYR A 382 5.77 -6.80 21.85
C TYR A 382 5.10 -5.45 22.03
N ASP A 383 5.54 -4.72 23.05
CA ASP A 383 5.16 -3.32 23.24
C ASP A 383 5.68 -2.47 22.06
N GLU A 384 4.96 -1.40 21.73
CA GLU A 384 5.33 -0.50 20.63
C GLU A 384 6.68 0.20 20.85
N THR A 385 7.14 0.31 22.10
CA THR A 385 8.44 0.87 22.45
C THR A 385 9.61 -0.06 22.13
N PHE A 386 9.35 -1.34 21.80
CA PHE A 386 10.40 -2.27 21.41
C PHE A 386 10.83 -2.00 19.97
N GLN A 387 11.69 -0.99 19.76
CA GLN A 387 12.15 -0.52 18.46
C GLN A 387 13.62 -0.84 18.19
N ILE A 388 14.30 -1.48 19.16
CA ILE A 388 15.74 -1.71 19.10
C ILE A 388 16.09 -3.02 19.81
N ARG A 389 17.05 -3.75 19.26
CA ARG A 389 17.71 -4.87 19.94
C ARG A 389 19.19 -4.58 20.10
N LEU A 390 19.67 -4.74 21.33
CA LEU A 390 21.09 -4.56 21.66
C LEU A 390 21.79 -5.91 21.71
N TYR A 391 23.04 -5.92 21.26
CA TYR A 391 23.95 -7.07 21.33
C TYR A 391 25.26 -6.64 21.95
N ASN A 392 25.83 -7.50 22.78
CA ASN A 392 27.21 -7.39 23.21
C ASN A 392 28.06 -8.49 22.58
N GLY A 393 29.38 -8.36 22.57
CA GLY A 393 30.28 -9.32 21.91
C GLY A 393 30.32 -10.72 22.55
N GLU A 394 29.62 -10.93 23.68
CA GLU A 394 29.54 -12.21 24.41
C GLU A 394 28.18 -12.88 24.32
N ASP A 395 27.21 -12.26 23.61
CA ASP A 395 25.87 -12.81 23.50
C ASP A 395 25.87 -14.19 22.79
N VAL A 396 25.18 -15.12 23.42
CA VAL A 396 24.96 -16.47 22.88
C VAL A 396 23.48 -16.62 22.52
N PHE A 397 23.21 -16.91 21.26
CA PHE A 397 21.86 -17.12 20.78
C PHE A 397 21.56 -18.61 20.70
N THR A 398 20.44 -19.03 21.33
CA THR A 398 19.94 -20.40 21.26
C THR A 398 18.78 -20.44 20.27
N GLY A 399 18.97 -21.13 19.15
CA GLY A 399 17.87 -21.47 18.25
C GLY A 399 16.94 -22.52 18.90
N GLY A 400 15.64 -22.47 18.57
CA GLY A 400 14.56 -23.23 19.27
C GLY A 400 14.62 -24.75 19.26
N THR A 401 15.63 -25.39 18.71
CA THR A 401 15.89 -26.83 18.82
C THR A 401 17.34 -27.08 19.19
N ALA A 402 17.63 -26.98 20.46
CA ALA A 402 18.79 -27.61 21.17
C ALA A 402 20.21 -27.41 20.58
N LYS A 403 20.44 -26.54 19.62
CA LYS A 403 21.80 -26.16 19.21
C LYS A 403 22.04 -24.72 19.57
N SER A 404 22.84 -24.51 20.62
CA SER A 404 23.40 -23.19 20.87
C SER A 404 24.42 -22.87 19.76
N TRP A 405 24.10 -21.89 18.95
CA TRP A 405 25.07 -21.31 18.02
C TRP A 405 25.77 -20.19 18.76
N LYS A 406 27.04 -20.36 19.04
CA LYS A 406 27.90 -19.26 19.41
C LYS A 406 28.16 -18.48 18.13
N PHE A 407 27.36 -17.45 17.91
CA PHE A 407 27.64 -16.52 16.81
C PHE A 407 28.86 -15.69 17.22
N ASP A 408 29.99 -16.04 16.63
CA ASP A 408 31.17 -15.19 16.75
C ASP A 408 30.94 -13.96 15.89
N LEU A 409 30.56 -12.87 16.54
CA LEU A 409 30.32 -11.56 15.89
C LEU A 409 31.57 -11.03 15.21
N GLN A 410 32.73 -11.73 15.31
CA GLN A 410 34.05 -11.26 14.82
C GLN A 410 34.34 -9.82 15.25
N GLN A 411 33.72 -9.37 16.35
CA GLN A 411 33.86 -8.03 16.90
C GLN A 411 34.66 -8.10 18.20
N PRO A 412 35.42 -7.05 18.52
CA PRO A 412 36.09 -6.95 19.82
C PRO A 412 35.09 -7.11 20.95
N LYS A 413 35.40 -7.89 21.97
CA LYS A 413 34.53 -8.26 23.11
C LYS A 413 33.90 -7.08 23.87
N ASN A 414 34.36 -5.86 23.64
CA ASN A 414 33.90 -4.66 24.34
C ASN A 414 33.10 -3.73 23.43
N ARG A 415 32.37 -4.24 22.45
CA ARG A 415 31.51 -3.42 21.58
C ARG A 415 30.05 -3.73 21.79
N LEU A 416 29.28 -2.65 21.91
CA LEU A 416 27.84 -2.65 21.85
C LEU A 416 27.41 -2.50 20.39
N MET A 417 26.45 -3.32 19.96
CA MET A 417 25.78 -3.20 18.66
C MET A 417 24.29 -3.03 18.89
N ALA A 418 23.64 -2.34 17.96
CA ALA A 418 22.20 -2.15 17.95
C ALA A 418 21.64 -2.47 16.56
N ASN A 419 20.58 -3.27 16.51
CA ASN A 419 19.68 -3.34 15.37
C ASN A 419 18.48 -2.46 15.69
N VAL A 420 18.29 -1.39 14.90
CA VAL A 420 17.21 -0.42 15.09
C VAL A 420 16.33 -0.50 13.86
N TRP A 421 15.11 -1.02 14.02
CA TRP A 421 14.18 -1.12 12.89
C TRP A 421 13.57 0.22 12.55
N ASN A 422 13.23 0.41 11.27
CA ASN A 422 12.80 1.67 10.67
C ASN A 422 13.79 2.84 10.69
N ALA A 423 14.99 2.65 11.20
CA ALA A 423 16.01 3.69 11.14
C ALA A 423 16.40 3.99 9.67
N ASP A 424 16.61 5.25 9.37
CA ASP A 424 17.12 5.73 8.10
C ASP A 424 18.42 6.53 8.28
N ASP A 425 18.93 7.03 7.15
CA ASP A 425 20.21 7.75 7.13
C ASP A 425 20.17 9.10 7.86
N THR A 426 19.00 9.58 8.27
CA THR A 426 18.84 10.83 9.04
C THR A 426 18.84 10.60 10.56
N TRP A 427 18.78 9.34 11.01
CA TRP A 427 18.75 9.03 12.43
C TRP A 427 20.14 8.99 13.04
N THR A 428 20.25 9.55 14.25
CA THR A 428 21.43 9.43 15.12
C THR A 428 21.09 8.50 16.27
N ILE A 429 21.90 7.45 16.46
CA ILE A 429 21.73 6.50 17.57
C ILE A 429 22.74 6.87 18.66
N GLU A 430 22.23 7.42 19.75
CA GLU A 430 23.05 7.90 20.86
C GLU A 430 23.19 6.83 21.94
N VAL A 431 24.36 6.75 22.55
CA VAL A 431 24.65 5.84 23.67
C VAL A 431 24.78 6.63 24.95
N TYR A 432 24.01 6.23 25.96
CA TYR A 432 24.06 6.81 27.31
C TYR A 432 24.45 5.73 28.32
N GLU A 433 25.34 6.06 29.22
CA GLU A 433 25.70 5.25 30.38
C GLU A 433 25.41 6.04 31.63
N ASN A 434 24.59 5.49 32.55
CA ASN A 434 24.15 6.16 33.76
C ASN A 434 23.60 7.59 33.53
N GLY A 435 22.88 7.80 32.44
CA GLY A 435 22.29 9.10 32.08
C GLY A 435 23.28 10.09 31.40
N VAL A 436 24.51 9.70 31.21
CA VAL A 436 25.54 10.53 30.54
C VAL A 436 25.76 10.01 29.12
N LYS A 437 25.70 10.91 28.11
CA LYS A 437 26.01 10.55 26.73
C LYS A 437 27.49 10.18 26.61
N THR A 438 27.76 8.95 26.16
CA THR A 438 29.12 8.43 25.96
C THR A 438 29.57 8.46 24.52
N GLY A 439 28.62 8.57 23.57
CA GLY A 439 28.93 8.67 22.13
C GLY A 439 27.72 8.41 21.24
N ASP A 440 27.99 8.37 19.95
CA ASP A 440 27.04 7.99 18.90
C ASP A 440 27.47 6.67 18.26
N MET A 441 26.50 5.82 17.90
CA MET A 441 26.77 4.57 17.18
C MET A 441 27.06 4.86 15.70
N ALA A 442 28.13 4.26 15.20
CA ALA A 442 28.43 4.31 13.77
C ALA A 442 27.58 3.26 13.02
N LYS A 443 26.96 3.67 11.91
CA LYS A 443 26.21 2.76 11.03
C LYS A 443 27.17 1.74 10.42
N LYS A 444 26.78 0.47 10.45
CA LYS A 444 27.52 -0.65 9.88
C LYS A 444 26.58 -1.60 9.18
N SER A 445 26.91 -1.98 7.94
CA SER A 445 26.24 -3.06 7.24
C SER A 445 26.79 -4.40 7.70
N MET A 446 25.91 -5.25 8.24
CA MET A 446 26.28 -6.59 8.69
C MET A 446 25.05 -7.49 8.78
N ILE A 447 25.29 -8.80 8.85
CA ILE A 447 24.24 -9.77 9.11
C ILE A 447 23.79 -9.62 10.57
N ASP A 448 22.47 -9.56 10.79
CA ASP A 448 21.93 -9.53 12.15
C ASP A 448 22.21 -10.83 12.89
N PRO A 449 22.77 -10.79 14.11
CA PRO A 449 23.13 -12.00 14.84
C PRO A 449 21.94 -12.86 15.25
N TRP A 450 20.82 -12.21 15.64
CA TRP A 450 19.60 -12.93 16.05
C TRP A 450 18.95 -13.64 14.87
N SER A 451 18.80 -12.94 13.75
CA SER A 451 18.27 -13.49 12.50
C SER A 451 19.14 -14.68 12.04
N SER A 452 20.46 -14.52 12.02
CA SER A 452 21.37 -15.59 11.63
C SER A 452 21.24 -16.82 12.52
N ALA A 453 21.27 -16.66 13.83
CA ALA A 453 21.12 -17.77 14.78
C ALA A 453 19.74 -18.42 14.67
N TYR A 454 18.70 -17.60 14.49
CA TYR A 454 17.32 -18.05 14.39
C TYR A 454 17.10 -18.90 13.13
N PHE A 455 17.51 -18.42 11.96
CA PHE A 455 17.33 -19.15 10.69
C PHE A 455 18.27 -20.33 10.55
N CYS A 456 19.54 -20.23 10.96
CA CYS A 456 20.44 -21.36 10.96
C CYS A 456 19.94 -22.48 11.90
N GLY A 457 19.33 -22.10 13.02
CA GLY A 457 18.76 -23.08 13.98
C GLY A 457 17.47 -23.73 13.50
N PHE A 458 16.59 -22.98 12.84
CA PHE A 458 15.25 -23.43 12.44
C PHE A 458 15.16 -23.97 11.01
N CYS A 459 15.84 -23.35 10.06
CA CYS A 459 15.66 -23.64 8.65
C CYS A 459 16.73 -24.59 8.08
N GLY A 460 17.73 -24.98 8.87
CA GLY A 460 18.82 -25.82 8.40
C GLY A 460 19.65 -25.14 7.28
N LEU A 461 19.52 -23.85 7.10
CA LEU A 461 20.34 -23.06 6.17
C LEU A 461 21.77 -23.05 6.69
N LYS A 462 22.66 -23.63 5.90
CA LYS A 462 24.09 -23.70 6.21
C LYS A 462 24.79 -22.42 5.76
#